data_c1dded83f3908193f1683d7f351ea631
#
_entry.id   c1dded83f3908193f1683d7f351ea631
#
_cell.length_a   1.000
_cell.length_b   1.000
_cell.length_c   1.000
_cell.angle_alpha   90.00
_cell.angle_beta   90.00
_cell.angle_gamma   90.00
#
_symmetry.space_group_name_H-M   'P 1'
#
loop_
_entity.id
_entity.type
_entity.pdbx_description
1 polymer ?
#
loop_
_entity_poly.entity_id
_entity_poly.type
_entity_poly.pdbx_seq_one_letter_code
_entity_poly.pdbx_strand_id
1 'polypeptide(L)'
;MGREIPLPAHNWVNVWLIIVSGVIFVITTAVNGLAGSGAGVPSIFYSTVGDISDKYQLFITPAGFTFIIWSVIYLWLAVSLVIIITTIFINTEFGRLFLTPTIAYTAVTATLSINFSLNLAWIFIWDRYDGRFLFLV
;
A
#
# COMPACT_ATOMS: atom_id res chain seq x y z
N MET A 1 7.59 -42.44 -19.73
CA MET A 1 8.76 -41.56 -19.44
C MET A 1 8.21 -40.17 -19.16
N GLY A 2 7.95 -39.88 -17.89
CA GLY A 2 7.49 -38.54 -17.46
C GLY A 2 8.63 -37.55 -17.61
N ARG A 3 8.44 -36.51 -18.40
CA ARG A 3 9.36 -35.38 -18.47
C ARG A 3 9.30 -34.68 -17.12
N GLU A 4 10.32 -34.83 -16.31
CA GLU A 4 10.48 -34.02 -15.13
C GLU A 4 10.62 -32.57 -15.60
N ILE A 5 9.58 -31.77 -15.34
CA ILE A 5 9.63 -30.32 -15.57
C ILE A 5 10.54 -29.79 -14.48
N PRO A 6 11.72 -29.23 -14.80
CA PRO A 6 12.60 -28.69 -13.79
C PRO A 6 11.85 -27.59 -13.02
N LEU A 7 11.76 -27.74 -11.71
CA LEU A 7 11.18 -26.71 -10.85
C LEU A 7 11.94 -25.41 -11.10
N PRO A 8 11.23 -24.30 -11.38
CA PRO A 8 11.88 -23.02 -11.60
C PRO A 8 12.76 -22.67 -10.40
N ALA A 9 13.98 -22.24 -10.67
CA ALA A 9 14.90 -21.78 -9.65
C ALA A 9 14.23 -20.77 -8.73
N HIS A 10 14.55 -20.84 -7.45
CA HIS A 10 13.95 -19.97 -6.41
C HIS A 10 14.09 -18.50 -6.83
N ASN A 11 12.96 -17.85 -7.13
CA ASN A 11 12.97 -16.45 -7.56
C ASN A 11 13.04 -15.53 -6.34
N TRP A 12 14.25 -15.30 -5.87
CA TRP A 12 14.53 -14.41 -4.73
C TRP A 12 13.99 -13.00 -4.95
N VAL A 13 13.91 -12.54 -6.20
CA VAL A 13 13.35 -11.22 -6.53
C VAL A 13 11.89 -11.11 -6.06
N ASN A 14 11.08 -12.13 -6.34
CA ASN A 14 9.67 -12.12 -5.89
C ASN A 14 9.56 -12.15 -4.36
N VAL A 15 10.39 -12.93 -3.68
CA VAL A 15 10.41 -12.98 -2.21
C VAL A 15 10.77 -11.60 -1.63
N TRP A 16 11.82 -10.97 -2.17
CA TRP A 16 12.21 -9.63 -1.74
C TRP A 16 11.13 -8.59 -2.02
N LEU A 17 10.48 -8.63 -3.18
CA LEU A 17 9.37 -7.73 -3.52
C LEU A 17 8.20 -7.89 -2.53
N ILE A 18 7.86 -9.11 -2.13
CA ILE A 18 6.80 -9.37 -1.14
C ILE A 18 7.20 -8.78 0.21
N ILE A 19 8.44 -9.02 0.67
CA ILE A 19 8.94 -8.47 1.94
C ILE A 19 8.92 -6.94 1.91
N VAL A 20 9.45 -6.34 0.85
CA VAL A 20 9.49 -4.87 0.68
C VAL A 20 8.08 -4.30 0.65
N SER A 21 7.15 -4.92 -0.08
CA SER A 21 5.74 -4.50 -0.09
C SER A 21 5.13 -4.53 1.31
N GLY A 22 5.41 -5.58 2.09
CA GLY A 22 4.94 -5.72 3.45
C GLY A 22 5.48 -4.62 4.38
N VAL A 23 6.77 -4.34 4.30
CA VAL A 23 7.40 -3.27 5.09
C VAL A 23 6.82 -1.91 4.73
N ILE A 24 6.73 -1.58 3.44
CA ILE A 24 6.16 -0.30 2.99
C ILE A 24 4.69 -0.19 3.42
N PHE A 25 3.91 -1.28 3.33
CA PHE A 25 2.51 -1.29 3.78
C PHE A 25 2.38 -0.96 5.27
N VAL A 26 3.19 -1.59 6.13
CA VAL A 26 3.17 -1.32 7.58
C VAL A 26 3.52 0.14 7.87
N ILE A 27 4.56 0.67 7.24
CA ILE A 27 4.96 2.08 7.37
C ILE A 27 3.82 2.99 6.91
N THR A 28 3.27 2.75 5.73
CA THR A 28 2.18 3.54 5.15
C THR A 28 0.95 3.57 6.06
N THR A 29 0.55 2.40 6.56
CA THR A 29 -0.62 2.28 7.44
C THR A 29 -0.40 2.99 8.77
N ALA A 30 0.79 2.84 9.37
CA ALA A 30 1.14 3.52 10.62
C ALA A 30 1.15 5.05 10.45
N VAL A 31 1.78 5.55 9.38
CA VAL A 31 1.87 6.98 9.08
C VAL A 31 0.49 7.57 8.82
N ASN A 32 -0.37 6.89 8.04
CA ASN A 32 -1.75 7.32 7.80
C ASN A 32 -2.59 7.29 9.08
N GLY A 33 -2.38 6.30 9.94
CA GLY A 33 -3.05 6.24 11.25
C GLY A 33 -2.66 7.42 12.14
N LEU A 34 -1.38 7.79 12.21
CA LEU A 34 -0.90 8.95 12.95
C LEU A 34 -1.46 10.27 12.40
N ALA A 35 -1.52 10.42 11.09
CA ALA A 35 -2.06 11.62 10.44
C ALA A 35 -3.58 11.74 10.63
N GLY A 36 -4.31 10.63 10.56
CA GLY A 36 -5.77 10.61 10.70
C GLY A 36 -6.25 10.77 12.15
N SER A 37 -5.54 10.19 13.11
CA SER A 37 -5.90 10.25 14.54
C SER A 37 -5.47 11.54 15.23
N GLY A 38 -4.60 12.33 14.62
CA GLY A 38 -3.97 13.50 15.25
C GLY A 38 -2.85 13.15 16.24
N ALA A 39 -2.57 11.87 16.47
CA ALA A 39 -1.48 11.45 17.37
C ALA A 39 -0.09 11.88 16.87
N GLY A 40 0.05 12.10 15.56
CA GLY A 40 1.27 12.62 14.95
C GLY A 40 1.38 14.14 14.92
N VAL A 41 0.39 14.89 15.43
CA VAL A 41 0.35 16.36 15.43
C VAL A 41 0.80 16.88 16.81
N PRO A 42 1.66 17.91 16.92
CA PRO A 42 2.40 18.60 15.84
C PRO A 42 3.78 18.01 15.53
N SER A 43 4.09 16.79 15.97
CA SER A 43 5.46 16.24 15.91
C SER A 43 5.92 15.87 14.49
N ILE A 44 5.05 15.20 13.73
CA ILE A 44 5.34 14.71 12.37
C ILE A 44 4.50 15.47 11.34
N PHE A 45 3.25 15.76 11.68
CA PHE A 45 2.25 16.44 10.85
C PHE A 45 1.89 17.79 11.44
N TYR A 46 1.53 18.74 10.60
CA TYR A 46 1.07 20.07 11.03
C TYR A 46 -0.42 20.07 11.42
N SER A 47 -1.23 19.22 10.77
CA SER A 47 -2.67 19.13 10.98
C SER A 47 -3.15 17.70 10.74
N THR A 48 -4.37 17.39 11.17
CA THR A 48 -5.00 16.14 10.76
C THR A 48 -5.50 16.22 9.32
N VAL A 49 -5.70 15.07 8.69
CA VAL A 49 -6.27 15.01 7.33
C VAL A 49 -7.64 15.70 7.25
N GLY A 50 -8.44 15.56 8.31
CA GLY A 50 -9.74 16.21 8.43
C GLY A 50 -9.63 17.73 8.53
N ASP A 51 -8.74 18.24 9.38
CA ASP A 51 -8.56 19.69 9.58
C ASP A 51 -8.16 20.39 8.27
N ILE A 52 -7.29 19.74 7.48
CA ILE A 52 -6.90 20.28 6.16
C ILE A 52 -8.10 20.31 5.22
N SER A 53 -8.89 19.25 5.18
CA SER A 53 -10.09 19.17 4.37
C SER A 53 -11.10 20.27 4.76
N ASP A 54 -11.29 20.49 6.05
CA ASP A 54 -12.22 21.51 6.56
C ASP A 54 -11.73 22.93 6.30
N LYS A 55 -10.42 23.14 6.31
CA LYS A 55 -9.81 24.44 6.01
C LYS A 55 -9.97 24.86 4.54
N TYR A 56 -9.92 23.91 3.61
CA TYR A 56 -10.01 24.17 2.18
C TYR A 56 -11.31 23.61 1.59
N GLN A 57 -12.44 24.07 2.10
CA GLN A 57 -13.76 23.67 1.63
C GLN A 57 -13.98 24.11 0.17
N LEU A 58 -14.10 23.14 -0.69
CA LEU A 58 -14.52 23.31 -2.09
C LEU A 58 -15.95 22.77 -2.24
N PHE A 59 -16.63 23.11 -3.34
CA PHE A 59 -17.96 22.58 -3.66
C PHE A 59 -18.05 21.04 -3.64
N ILE A 60 -16.90 20.34 -3.80
CA ILE A 60 -16.78 18.88 -3.87
C ILE A 60 -15.96 18.34 -2.68
N THR A 61 -15.78 19.11 -1.61
CA THR A 61 -15.03 18.62 -0.44
C THR A 61 -15.80 17.47 0.21
N PRO A 62 -15.24 16.25 0.29
CA PRO A 62 -15.89 15.13 0.94
C PRO A 62 -16.12 15.42 2.42
N ALA A 63 -17.30 15.09 2.93
CA ALA A 63 -17.55 15.17 4.36
C ALA A 63 -16.57 14.31 5.16
N GLY A 64 -16.17 14.73 6.35
CA GLY A 64 -15.12 14.08 7.16
C GLY A 64 -15.32 12.56 7.35
N PHE A 65 -16.58 12.10 7.47
CA PHE A 65 -16.89 10.68 7.59
C PHE A 65 -16.49 9.86 6.35
N THR A 66 -16.36 10.49 5.18
CA THR A 66 -15.99 9.82 3.92
C THR A 66 -14.58 9.24 4.00
N PHE A 67 -13.73 9.80 4.86
CA PHE A 67 -12.37 9.27 5.07
C PHE A 67 -12.35 7.88 5.73
N ILE A 68 -13.48 7.41 6.28
CA ILE A 68 -13.62 6.03 6.78
C ILE A 68 -13.38 5.00 5.67
N ILE A 69 -13.64 5.36 4.40
CA ILE A 69 -13.37 4.50 3.24
C ILE A 69 -11.91 4.03 3.20
N TRP A 70 -10.98 4.85 3.69
CA TRP A 70 -9.57 4.47 3.76
C TRP A 70 -9.32 3.26 4.66
N SER A 71 -10.08 3.13 5.75
CA SER A 71 -9.97 1.96 6.64
C SER A 71 -10.39 0.68 5.92
N VAL A 72 -11.43 0.75 5.09
CA VAL A 72 -11.88 -0.38 4.27
C VAL A 72 -10.83 -0.73 3.22
N ILE A 73 -10.25 0.28 2.57
CA ILE A 73 -9.20 0.09 1.56
C ILE A 73 -7.97 -0.57 2.20
N TYR A 74 -7.51 -0.07 3.35
CA TYR A 74 -6.35 -0.65 4.04
C TYR A 74 -6.61 -2.08 4.52
N LEU A 75 -7.82 -2.37 5.00
CA LEU A 75 -8.20 -3.74 5.36
C LEU A 75 -8.13 -4.67 4.14
N TRP A 76 -8.67 -4.24 3.01
CA TRP A 76 -8.61 -5.01 1.76
C TRP A 76 -7.17 -5.25 1.30
N LEU A 77 -6.33 -4.23 1.37
CA LEU A 77 -4.91 -4.32 1.01
C LEU A 77 -4.14 -5.24 1.97
N ALA A 78 -4.46 -5.20 3.28
CA ALA A 78 -3.89 -6.12 4.26
C ALA A 78 -4.24 -7.57 3.95
N VAL A 79 -5.51 -7.86 3.68
CA VAL A 79 -5.96 -9.20 3.28
C VAL A 79 -5.26 -9.66 2.01
N SER A 80 -5.17 -8.79 1.00
CA SER A 80 -4.46 -9.09 -0.26
C SER A 80 -2.99 -9.42 -0.02
N LEU A 81 -2.32 -8.67 0.83
CA LEU A 81 -0.91 -8.90 1.19
C LEU A 81 -0.74 -10.22 1.93
N VAL A 82 -1.62 -10.55 2.87
CA VAL A 82 -1.62 -11.84 3.58
C VAL A 82 -1.78 -13.00 2.59
N ILE A 83 -2.70 -12.88 1.64
CA ILE A 83 -2.88 -13.89 0.59
C ILE A 83 -1.58 -14.06 -0.21
N ILE A 84 -0.95 -12.97 -0.63
CA ILE A 84 0.31 -13.01 -1.38
C ILE A 84 1.42 -13.69 -0.55
N ILE A 85 1.54 -13.35 0.73
CA ILE A 85 2.53 -13.97 1.63
C ILE A 85 2.25 -15.47 1.76
N THR A 86 1.01 -15.88 1.91
CA THR A 86 0.67 -17.32 2.05
C THR A 86 1.06 -18.12 0.80
N THR A 87 1.07 -17.51 -0.38
CA THR A 87 1.48 -18.20 -1.61
C THR A 87 2.93 -18.68 -1.59
N ILE A 88 3.78 -18.08 -0.76
CA ILE A 88 5.19 -18.53 -0.59
C ILE A 88 5.25 -19.93 0.02
N PHE A 89 4.27 -20.27 0.86
CA PHE A 89 4.24 -21.53 1.61
C PHE A 89 3.43 -22.62 0.91
N ILE A 90 2.64 -22.27 -0.11
CA ILE A 90 1.77 -23.21 -0.82
C ILE A 90 2.57 -23.85 -1.97
N ASN A 91 2.64 -25.20 -1.94
CA ASN A 91 3.18 -25.99 -3.02
C ASN A 91 2.03 -26.55 -3.85
N THR A 92 2.16 -26.49 -5.17
CA THR A 92 1.25 -27.08 -6.15
C THR A 92 1.98 -28.16 -6.96
N GLU A 93 1.25 -28.94 -7.75
CA GLU A 93 1.82 -29.91 -8.68
C GLU A 93 2.81 -29.26 -9.69
N PHE A 94 2.64 -27.96 -9.94
CA PHE A 94 3.48 -27.17 -10.86
C PHE A 94 4.61 -26.41 -10.16
N GLY A 95 4.82 -26.63 -8.86
CA GLY A 95 5.79 -25.92 -8.04
C GLY A 95 5.16 -25.00 -7.01
N ARG A 96 5.93 -24.06 -6.48
CA ARG A 96 5.44 -23.09 -5.51
C ARG A 96 4.49 -22.09 -6.17
N LEU A 97 3.37 -21.80 -5.53
CA LEU A 97 2.30 -20.98 -6.10
C LEU A 97 2.77 -19.57 -6.50
N PHE A 98 3.63 -18.93 -5.71
CA PHE A 98 4.15 -17.59 -6.01
C PHE A 98 5.10 -17.54 -7.24
N LEU A 99 5.45 -18.69 -7.79
CA LEU A 99 6.26 -18.80 -9.01
C LEU A 99 5.41 -19.08 -10.27
N THR A 100 4.09 -19.28 -10.12
CA THR A 100 3.26 -19.80 -11.22
C THR A 100 1.95 -19.01 -11.33
N PRO A 101 1.79 -18.10 -12.28
CA PRO A 101 2.78 -17.59 -13.24
C PRO A 101 3.66 -16.48 -12.63
N THR A 102 4.95 -16.61 -12.76
CA THR A 102 5.95 -15.69 -12.16
C THR A 102 5.70 -14.22 -12.51
N ILE A 103 5.38 -13.91 -13.77
CA ILE A 103 5.15 -12.54 -14.25
C ILE A 103 3.99 -11.88 -13.53
N ALA A 104 2.89 -12.60 -13.30
CA ALA A 104 1.72 -12.05 -12.62
C ALA A 104 2.05 -11.65 -11.17
N TYR A 105 2.75 -12.49 -10.44
CA TYR A 105 3.15 -12.20 -9.05
C TYR A 105 4.14 -11.04 -8.98
N THR A 106 5.12 -10.98 -9.86
CA THR A 106 6.08 -9.88 -9.93
C THR A 106 5.37 -8.56 -10.23
N ALA A 107 4.46 -8.55 -11.20
CA ALA A 107 3.70 -7.36 -11.56
C ALA A 107 2.79 -6.88 -10.40
N VAL A 108 2.06 -7.79 -9.77
CA VAL A 108 1.17 -7.47 -8.65
C VAL A 108 1.95 -6.89 -7.48
N THR A 109 3.03 -7.56 -7.05
CA THR A 109 3.82 -7.10 -5.90
C THR A 109 4.55 -5.80 -6.17
N ALA A 110 5.07 -5.60 -7.38
CA ALA A 110 5.69 -4.34 -7.78
C ALA A 110 4.66 -3.20 -7.79
N THR A 111 3.47 -3.43 -8.35
CA THR A 111 2.38 -2.45 -8.37
C THR A 111 1.93 -2.09 -6.96
N LEU A 112 1.81 -3.06 -6.05
CA LEU A 112 1.48 -2.81 -4.64
C LEU A 112 2.55 -1.96 -3.97
N SER A 113 3.84 -2.25 -4.18
CA SER A 113 4.94 -1.45 -3.62
C SER A 113 4.89 0.00 -4.10
N ILE A 114 4.65 0.21 -5.39
CA ILE A 114 4.50 1.55 -5.97
C ILE A 114 3.27 2.25 -5.36
N ASN A 115 2.13 1.56 -5.29
CA ASN A 115 0.90 2.11 -4.72
C ASN A 115 1.10 2.56 -3.27
N PHE A 116 1.71 1.72 -2.42
CA PHE A 116 1.98 2.08 -1.02
C PHE A 116 2.95 3.25 -0.91
N SER A 117 3.98 3.30 -1.76
CA SER A 117 4.94 4.41 -1.77
C SER A 117 4.30 5.73 -2.19
N LEU A 118 3.43 5.70 -3.20
CA LEU A 118 2.67 6.88 -3.63
C LEU A 118 1.67 7.33 -2.57
N ASN A 119 1.02 6.40 -1.89
CA ASN A 119 0.12 6.71 -0.79
C ASN A 119 0.86 7.35 0.39
N LEU A 120 2.05 6.84 0.72
CA LEU A 120 2.92 7.43 1.73
C LEU A 120 3.36 8.84 1.34
N ALA A 121 3.76 9.06 0.09
CA ALA A 121 4.11 10.38 -0.42
C ALA A 121 2.92 11.34 -0.38
N TRP A 122 1.73 10.87 -0.77
CA TRP A 122 0.50 11.63 -0.75
C TRP A 122 0.21 12.23 0.62
N ILE A 123 0.32 11.46 1.72
CA ILE A 123 -0.03 11.95 3.05
C ILE A 123 0.87 13.10 3.50
N PHE A 124 2.16 13.06 3.14
CA PHE A 124 3.09 14.14 3.43
C PHE A 124 2.85 15.38 2.56
N ILE A 125 2.49 15.19 1.28
CA ILE A 125 2.13 16.29 0.39
C ILE A 125 0.86 16.96 0.89
N TRP A 126 -0.14 16.17 1.31
CA TRP A 126 -1.40 16.66 1.83
C TRP A 126 -1.21 17.49 3.09
N ASP A 127 -0.42 17.03 4.04
CA ASP A 127 -0.13 17.74 5.30
C ASP A 127 0.61 19.07 5.06
N ARG A 128 1.50 19.10 4.07
CA ARG A 128 2.28 20.30 3.74
C ARG A 128 1.62 21.19 2.72
N TYR A 129 0.36 20.95 2.43
CA TYR A 129 -0.43 21.73 1.51
C TYR A 129 -0.69 23.13 2.08
N ASP A 130 0.15 24.09 1.70
CA ASP A 130 0.09 25.50 2.12
C ASP A 130 -0.55 26.40 1.06
N GLY A 131 -1.47 25.85 0.25
CA GLY A 131 -2.12 26.59 -0.84
C GLY A 131 -1.23 26.98 -2.01
N ARG A 132 0.08 26.75 -1.91
CA ARG A 132 1.05 27.09 -2.95
C ARG A 132 1.08 26.10 -4.10
N PHE A 133 0.54 24.91 -3.90
CA PHE A 133 0.48 23.84 -4.90
C PHE A 133 -0.91 23.68 -5.54
N LEU A 134 -1.78 24.68 -5.42
CA LEU A 134 -3.12 24.72 -6.01
C LEU A 134 -3.14 24.53 -7.54
N PHE A 135 -2.00 24.65 -8.19
CA PHE A 135 -1.86 24.51 -9.65
C PHE A 135 -1.54 23.06 -10.09
N LEU A 136 -1.47 22.12 -9.17
CA LEU A 136 -1.16 20.71 -9.47
C LEU A 136 -2.33 19.74 -9.23
N VAL A 137 -3.53 20.27 -8.94
CA VAL A 137 -4.76 19.49 -8.79
C VAL A 137 -5.78 19.92 -9.84
#